data_7100f283c08ced6d0217d646db59a0b2
#
_entry.id   7100f283c08ced6d0217d646db59a0b2
#
_cell.length_a   1.000
_cell.length_b   1.000
_cell.length_c   1.000
_cell.angle_alpha   90.00
_cell.angle_beta   90.00
_cell.angle_gamma   90.00
#
_symmetry.space_group_name_H-M   'P 1'
#
loop_
_entity.id
_entity.type
_entity.pdbx_description
1 polymer ?
#
loop_
_entity_poly.entity_id
_entity_poly.type
_entity_poly.pdbx_seq_one_letter_code
_entity_poly.pdbx_strand_id
1 'polypeptide(L)'
;MFDSSVGATTVAMPLGGKHQITEMEGSVQTLPVLNAKNVETVSLAAWGFDAEISSQNSLIGAADAVVESVTKIVAMGGDYRKIRLSFQEYFEKLGQNPEKWGKPLASLLGAYDAQMNFGLAAIGGKDSMSGTYQNLNVPPTLISFACADGQKKHIIS
;
A
#
# COMPACT_ATOMS: atom_id res chain seq x y z
N MET A 1 9.76 -14.34 -15.51
CA MET A 1 9.38 -12.96 -15.18
C MET A 1 8.04 -12.70 -15.84
N PHE A 2 7.06 -12.19 -15.11
CA PHE A 2 5.76 -11.86 -15.68
C PHE A 2 5.82 -10.48 -16.33
N ASP A 3 5.23 -10.39 -17.49
CA ASP A 3 5.03 -9.12 -18.19
C ASP A 3 3.88 -8.35 -17.49
N SER A 4 4.04 -7.05 -17.31
CA SER A 4 3.02 -6.17 -16.73
C SER A 4 1.74 -6.07 -17.55
N SER A 5 1.77 -6.47 -18.82
CA SER A 5 0.62 -6.51 -19.74
C SER A 5 -0.13 -7.84 -19.73
N VAL A 6 0.28 -8.82 -18.92
CA VAL A 6 -0.40 -10.11 -18.81
C VAL A 6 -1.86 -9.93 -18.43
N GLY A 7 -2.77 -10.55 -19.20
CA GLY A 7 -4.22 -10.41 -19.04
C GLY A 7 -4.84 -9.24 -19.80
N ALA A 8 -4.05 -8.39 -20.45
CA ALA A 8 -4.50 -7.26 -21.27
C ALA A 8 -5.43 -6.26 -20.55
N THR A 9 -5.31 -6.15 -19.22
CA THR A 9 -6.11 -5.24 -18.39
C THR A 9 -5.32 -4.01 -17.93
N THR A 10 -4.00 -3.97 -18.13
CA THR A 10 -3.11 -2.90 -17.68
C THR A 10 -3.45 -1.57 -18.37
N VAL A 11 -3.70 -0.54 -17.56
CA VAL A 11 -3.96 0.84 -18.00
C VAL A 11 -2.72 1.70 -17.79
N ALA A 12 -2.12 1.65 -16.62
CA ALA A 12 -0.86 2.32 -16.33
C ALA A 12 0.30 1.35 -16.51
N MET A 13 1.15 1.61 -17.49
CA MET A 13 2.34 0.78 -17.76
C MET A 13 3.44 1.08 -16.75
N PRO A 14 4.42 0.15 -16.53
CA PRO A 14 5.49 0.32 -15.54
C PRO A 14 6.32 1.58 -15.73
N LEU A 15 6.44 2.04 -16.98
CA LEU A 15 7.11 3.29 -17.33
C LEU A 15 6.11 4.19 -18.04
N GLY A 16 5.74 5.28 -17.39
CA GLY A 16 4.79 6.27 -17.88
C GLY A 16 5.45 7.56 -18.39
N GLY A 17 4.60 8.56 -18.61
CA GLY A 17 5.00 9.86 -19.12
C GLY A 17 5.29 9.87 -20.62
N LYS A 18 5.45 11.08 -21.19
CA LYS A 18 5.67 11.30 -22.63
C LYS A 18 6.86 10.51 -23.19
N HIS A 19 7.90 10.31 -22.39
CA HIS A 19 9.14 9.64 -22.81
C HIS A 19 9.22 8.20 -22.32
N GLN A 20 8.21 7.70 -21.60
CA GLN A 20 8.15 6.35 -21.04
C GLN A 20 9.39 6.00 -20.18
N ILE A 21 9.79 6.94 -19.33
CA ILE A 21 10.95 6.79 -18.41
C ILE A 21 10.58 7.05 -16.96
N THR A 22 9.32 7.41 -16.66
CA THR A 22 8.85 7.66 -15.30
C THR A 22 8.28 6.37 -14.73
N GLU A 23 8.88 5.86 -13.67
CA GLU A 23 8.40 4.67 -12.99
C GLU A 23 7.02 4.92 -12.37
N MET A 24 6.12 3.96 -12.56
CA MET A 24 4.80 3.98 -11.94
C MET A 24 4.86 3.33 -10.56
N GLU A 25 4.46 4.07 -9.55
CA GLU A 25 4.48 3.62 -8.15
C GLU A 25 3.19 2.95 -7.70
N GLY A 26 2.42 2.44 -8.63
CA GLY A 26 1.19 1.71 -8.36
C GLY A 26 0.70 0.97 -9.61
N SER A 27 -0.44 0.32 -9.47
CA SER A 27 -1.07 -0.46 -10.54
C SER A 27 -2.45 0.08 -10.87
N VAL A 28 -2.74 0.20 -12.16
CA VAL A 28 -4.08 0.53 -12.65
C VAL A 28 -4.50 -0.53 -13.68
N GLN A 29 -5.57 -1.24 -13.36
CA GLN A 29 -6.08 -2.35 -14.17
C GLN A 29 -7.55 -2.12 -14.52
N THR A 30 -7.93 -2.41 -15.77
CA THR A 30 -9.36 -2.49 -16.13
C THR A 30 -10.02 -3.65 -15.41
N LEU A 31 -11.20 -3.44 -14.86
CA LEU A 31 -11.95 -4.52 -14.23
C LEU A 31 -12.37 -5.57 -15.28
N PRO A 32 -12.06 -6.85 -15.07
CA PRO A 32 -12.47 -7.92 -15.98
C PRO A 32 -13.96 -8.24 -15.78
N VAL A 33 -14.80 -7.69 -16.64
CA VAL A 33 -16.25 -7.97 -16.63
C VAL A 33 -16.60 -8.90 -17.78
N LEU A 34 -17.15 -10.06 -17.45
CA LEU A 34 -17.53 -11.07 -18.45
C LEU A 34 -18.55 -10.49 -19.44
N ASN A 35 -18.30 -10.74 -20.74
CA ASN A 35 -19.16 -10.31 -21.86
C ASN A 35 -19.33 -8.78 -22.01
N ALA A 36 -18.63 -7.95 -21.23
CA ALA A 36 -18.64 -6.50 -21.43
C ALA A 36 -17.58 -6.07 -22.44
N LYS A 37 -17.99 -5.21 -23.36
CA LYS A 37 -17.08 -4.48 -24.27
C LYS A 37 -16.85 -3.08 -23.71
N ASN A 38 -15.62 -2.58 -23.80
CA ASN A 38 -15.27 -1.19 -23.43
C ASN A 38 -15.55 -0.87 -21.95
N VAL A 39 -14.99 -1.65 -21.04
CA VAL A 39 -15.06 -1.36 -19.60
C VAL A 39 -14.19 -0.12 -19.29
N GLU A 40 -14.80 0.94 -18.79
CA GLU A 40 -14.13 2.19 -18.41
C GLU A 40 -13.72 2.23 -16.95
N THR A 41 -14.28 1.35 -16.13
CA THR A 41 -13.94 1.25 -14.70
C THR A 41 -12.62 0.54 -14.52
N VAL A 42 -11.78 1.10 -13.66
CA VAL A 42 -10.46 0.57 -13.30
C VAL A 42 -10.35 0.35 -11.79
N SER A 43 -9.50 -0.58 -11.41
CA SER A 43 -8.97 -0.69 -10.06
C SER A 43 -7.61 -0.01 -10.00
N LEU A 44 -7.39 0.76 -8.93
CA LEU A 44 -6.09 1.32 -8.57
C LEU A 44 -5.58 0.63 -7.32
N ALA A 45 -4.30 0.33 -7.28
CA ALA A 45 -3.64 -0.24 -6.11
C ALA A 45 -2.24 0.36 -5.96
N ALA A 46 -1.91 0.72 -4.72
CA ALA A 46 -0.59 1.21 -4.36
C ALA A 46 -0.22 0.73 -2.96
N TRP A 47 1.04 0.89 -2.59
CA TRP A 47 1.53 0.54 -1.26
C TRP A 47 2.47 1.61 -0.74
N GLY A 48 2.63 1.68 0.59
CA GLY A 48 3.57 2.55 1.27
C GLY A 48 4.29 1.82 2.39
N PHE A 49 5.59 2.06 2.52
CA PHE A 49 6.43 1.60 3.62
C PHE A 49 7.85 2.17 3.50
N ASP A 50 8.35 2.73 4.58
CA ASP A 50 9.75 3.12 4.72
C ASP A 50 10.39 2.39 5.91
N ALA A 51 11.40 1.57 5.62
CA ALA A 51 12.09 0.76 6.61
C ALA A 51 12.96 1.59 7.57
N GLU A 52 13.52 2.71 7.11
CA GLU A 52 14.36 3.58 7.91
C GLU A 52 13.53 4.37 8.91
N ILE A 53 12.46 5.02 8.45
CA ILE A 53 11.52 5.75 9.32
C ILE A 53 10.92 4.80 10.35
N SER A 54 10.46 3.63 9.92
CA SER A 54 9.88 2.61 10.80
C SER A 54 10.84 2.09 11.85
N SER A 55 12.13 1.97 11.51
CA SER A 55 13.18 1.57 12.46
C SER A 55 13.47 2.63 13.52
N GLN A 56 13.38 3.90 13.15
CA GLN A 56 13.58 5.02 14.06
C GLN A 56 12.35 5.24 14.96
N ASN A 57 11.15 5.13 14.39
CA ASN A 57 9.90 5.31 15.11
C ASN A 57 8.75 4.54 14.42
N SER A 58 8.34 3.42 15.02
CA SER A 58 7.30 2.54 14.46
C SER A 58 5.93 3.23 14.33
N LEU A 59 5.60 4.18 15.20
CA LEU A 59 4.35 4.95 15.11
C LEU A 59 4.36 5.87 13.89
N ILE A 60 5.43 6.64 13.73
CA ILE A 60 5.57 7.57 12.61
C ILE A 60 5.69 6.80 11.30
N GLY A 61 6.49 5.73 11.25
CA GLY A 61 6.65 4.91 10.05
C GLY A 61 5.35 4.28 9.56
N ALA A 62 4.49 3.85 10.48
CA ALA A 62 3.19 3.30 10.11
C ALA A 62 2.19 4.37 9.64
N ALA A 63 2.20 5.56 10.25
CA ALA A 63 1.41 6.69 9.76
C ALA A 63 1.86 7.13 8.36
N ASP A 64 3.18 7.23 8.16
CA ASP A 64 3.79 7.57 6.87
C ASP A 64 3.44 6.56 5.77
N ALA A 65 3.48 5.26 6.08
CA ALA A 65 3.06 4.21 5.15
C ALA A 65 1.62 4.40 4.63
N VAL A 66 0.71 4.84 5.51
CA VAL A 66 -0.68 5.16 5.11
C VAL A 66 -0.70 6.39 4.21
N VAL A 67 0.00 7.46 4.58
CA VAL A 67 0.09 8.70 3.79
C VAL A 67 0.66 8.41 2.41
N GLU A 68 1.75 7.65 2.33
CA GLU A 68 2.41 7.28 1.09
C GLU A 68 1.47 6.51 0.15
N SER A 69 0.83 5.44 0.64
CA SER A 69 -0.08 4.62 -0.17
C SER A 69 -1.27 5.42 -0.70
N VAL A 70 -1.84 6.31 0.12
CA VAL A 70 -2.94 7.21 -0.27
C VAL A 70 -2.47 8.22 -1.31
N THR A 71 -1.30 8.83 -1.11
CA THR A 71 -0.71 9.80 -2.03
C THR A 71 -0.47 9.20 -3.43
N LYS A 72 0.05 7.97 -3.49
CA LYS A 72 0.26 7.25 -4.76
C LYS A 72 -1.06 7.02 -5.51
N ILE A 73 -2.15 6.64 -4.83
CA ILE A 73 -3.47 6.53 -5.47
C ILE A 73 -3.93 7.86 -6.06
N VAL A 74 -3.79 8.95 -5.30
CA VAL A 74 -4.17 10.30 -5.76
C VAL A 74 -3.31 10.74 -6.93
N ALA A 75 -2.00 10.50 -6.89
CA ALA A 75 -1.07 10.83 -7.97
C ALA A 75 -1.43 10.12 -9.29
N MET A 76 -1.98 8.90 -9.21
CA MET A 76 -2.47 8.17 -10.38
C MET A 76 -3.86 8.63 -10.87
N GLY A 77 -4.49 9.61 -10.23
CA GLY A 77 -5.81 10.14 -10.59
C GLY A 77 -6.98 9.52 -9.83
N GLY A 78 -6.71 8.79 -8.76
CA GLY A 78 -7.74 8.21 -7.88
C GLY A 78 -8.36 9.24 -6.92
N ASP A 79 -9.62 9.01 -6.55
CA ASP A 79 -10.29 9.79 -5.50
C ASP A 79 -9.98 9.17 -4.13
N TYR A 80 -9.26 9.91 -3.27
CA TYR A 80 -8.85 9.39 -1.97
C TYR A 80 -10.04 8.93 -1.10
N ARG A 81 -11.23 9.56 -1.22
CA ARG A 81 -12.43 9.21 -0.45
C ARG A 81 -12.96 7.81 -0.76
N LYS A 82 -12.55 7.24 -1.88
CA LYS A 82 -12.93 5.89 -2.29
C LYS A 82 -11.96 4.82 -1.83
N ILE A 83 -10.81 5.21 -1.29
CA ILE A 83 -9.78 4.28 -0.86
C ILE A 83 -10.28 3.39 0.27
N ARG A 84 -9.90 2.12 0.18
CA ARG A 84 -9.95 1.15 1.29
C ARG A 84 -8.55 0.63 1.51
N LEU A 85 -8.18 0.51 2.78
CA LEU A 85 -6.84 0.11 3.19
C LEU A 85 -6.82 -1.36 3.60
N SER A 86 -5.67 -1.99 3.45
CA SER A 86 -5.36 -3.29 4.03
C SER A 86 -3.91 -3.26 4.52
N PHE A 87 -3.63 -3.84 5.70
CA PHE A 87 -2.30 -3.77 6.28
C PHE A 87 -1.64 -5.14 6.32
N GLN A 88 -0.35 -5.15 6.00
CA GLN A 88 0.51 -6.30 6.19
C GLN A 88 1.57 -5.94 7.22
N GLU A 89 1.58 -6.68 8.34
CA GLU A 89 2.55 -6.46 9.40
C GLU A 89 3.56 -7.60 9.49
N TYR A 90 4.81 -7.25 9.76
CA TYR A 90 5.88 -8.21 9.98
C TYR A 90 6.89 -7.68 11.00
N PHE A 91 7.01 -8.37 12.12
CA PHE A 91 7.87 -7.98 13.23
C PHE A 91 8.83 -9.11 13.63
N GLU A 92 9.88 -8.74 14.34
CA GLU A 92 10.79 -9.68 14.96
C GLU A 92 10.06 -10.63 15.94
N LYS A 93 10.71 -11.71 16.36
CA LYS A 93 10.19 -12.56 17.41
C LYS A 93 10.10 -11.77 18.72
N LEU A 94 8.89 -11.60 19.24
CA LEU A 94 8.62 -10.75 20.40
C LEU A 94 8.98 -11.40 21.74
N GLY A 95 8.76 -12.71 21.85
CA GLY A 95 8.98 -13.43 23.09
C GLY A 95 8.17 -12.83 24.24
N GLN A 96 8.83 -12.71 25.41
CA GLN A 96 8.22 -12.10 26.62
C GLN A 96 8.75 -10.68 26.91
N ASN A 97 9.44 -10.06 25.95
CA ASN A 97 9.99 -8.72 26.13
C ASN A 97 8.94 -7.65 25.83
N PRO A 98 8.50 -6.84 26.82
CA PRO A 98 7.49 -5.81 26.63
C PRO A 98 7.87 -4.74 25.59
N GLU A 99 9.15 -4.38 25.49
CA GLU A 99 9.63 -3.38 24.53
C GLU A 99 9.41 -3.86 23.10
N LYS A 100 9.60 -5.16 22.85
CA LYS A 100 9.34 -5.74 21.53
C LYS A 100 7.85 -5.72 21.18
N TRP A 101 6.99 -5.97 22.15
CA TRP A 101 5.53 -5.85 21.99
C TRP A 101 5.06 -4.40 21.78
N GLY A 102 5.82 -3.44 22.28
CA GLY A 102 5.58 -2.02 22.04
C GLY A 102 5.64 -1.62 20.55
N LYS A 103 6.46 -2.29 19.75
CA LYS A 103 6.64 -1.96 18.33
C LYS A 103 5.37 -2.21 17.48
N PRO A 104 4.75 -3.42 17.51
CA PRO A 104 3.47 -3.61 16.81
C PRO A 104 2.37 -2.67 17.33
N LEU A 105 2.29 -2.46 18.64
CA LEU A 105 1.30 -1.53 19.20
C LEU A 105 1.50 -0.11 18.69
N ALA A 106 2.73 0.39 18.65
CA ALA A 106 3.04 1.71 18.13
C ALA A 106 2.70 1.82 16.63
N SER A 107 3.00 0.80 15.82
CA SER A 107 2.63 0.76 14.41
C SER A 107 1.12 0.80 14.22
N LEU A 108 0.37 0.00 14.97
CA LEU A 108 -1.10 0.03 14.92
C LEU A 108 -1.68 1.39 15.29
N LEU A 109 -1.14 2.05 16.33
CA LEU A 109 -1.57 3.39 16.75
C LEU A 109 -1.29 4.43 15.66
N GLY A 110 -0.12 4.38 15.01
CA GLY A 110 0.22 5.28 13.90
C GLY A 110 -0.70 5.10 12.70
N ALA A 111 -0.94 3.86 12.29
CA ALA A 111 -1.87 3.56 11.21
C ALA A 111 -3.31 3.94 11.55
N TYR A 112 -3.73 3.73 12.80
CA TYR A 112 -5.06 4.15 13.27
C TYR A 112 -5.23 5.66 13.24
N ASP A 113 -4.26 6.42 13.73
CA ASP A 113 -4.29 7.88 13.71
C ASP A 113 -4.41 8.41 12.28
N ALA A 114 -3.60 7.89 11.35
CA ALA A 114 -3.67 8.26 9.95
C ALA A 114 -5.05 7.94 9.32
N GLN A 115 -5.62 6.76 9.60
CA GLN A 115 -6.97 6.41 9.14
C GLN A 115 -8.03 7.38 9.64
N MET A 116 -7.97 7.75 10.92
CA MET A 116 -8.93 8.69 11.52
C MET A 116 -8.82 10.07 10.89
N ASN A 117 -7.61 10.56 10.66
CA ASN A 117 -7.37 11.86 10.03
C ASN A 117 -7.82 11.92 8.57
N PHE A 118 -7.62 10.85 7.80
CA PHE A 118 -8.12 10.76 6.43
C PHE A 118 -9.61 10.41 6.32
N GLY A 119 -10.23 9.90 7.35
CA GLY A 119 -11.57 9.34 7.30
C GLY A 119 -11.65 8.07 6.45
N LEU A 120 -10.57 7.29 6.37
CA LEU A 120 -10.45 6.06 5.60
C LEU A 120 -10.47 4.83 6.51
N ALA A 121 -11.08 3.74 6.03
CA ALA A 121 -11.14 2.50 6.76
C ALA A 121 -10.24 1.43 6.17
N ALA A 122 -9.53 0.69 7.03
CA ALA A 122 -8.94 -0.58 6.66
C ALA A 122 -10.01 -1.69 6.69
N ILE A 123 -9.99 -2.55 5.67
CA ILE A 123 -10.88 -3.72 5.60
C ILE A 123 -10.37 -4.88 6.45
N GLY A 124 -9.11 -4.82 6.88
CA GLY A 124 -8.42 -5.83 7.64
C GLY A 124 -6.93 -5.84 7.33
N GLY A 125 -6.30 -6.94 7.64
CA GLY A 125 -4.88 -7.12 7.42
C GLY A 125 -4.42 -8.47 7.94
N LYS A 126 -3.10 -8.63 8.00
CA LYS A 126 -2.45 -9.84 8.49
C LYS A 126 -1.14 -9.46 9.16
N ASP A 127 -0.85 -10.07 10.28
CA ASP A 127 0.39 -9.86 11.02
C ASP A 127 1.23 -11.15 11.15
N SER A 128 2.50 -10.98 11.43
CA SER A 128 3.42 -12.07 11.77
C SER A 128 4.57 -11.55 12.63
N MET A 129 4.89 -12.28 13.70
CA MET A 129 5.99 -11.99 14.63
C MET A 129 7.07 -13.06 14.54
N SER A 130 7.49 -13.39 13.30
CA SER A 130 8.48 -14.44 13.03
C SER A 130 9.77 -13.92 12.37
N GLY A 131 9.92 -12.61 12.25
CA GLY A 131 10.99 -11.94 11.50
C GLY A 131 12.33 -11.87 12.22
N THR A 132 12.77 -12.98 12.80
CA THR A 132 14.10 -13.11 13.41
C THR A 132 14.83 -14.32 12.86
N TYR A 133 16.03 -14.12 12.33
CA TYR A 133 16.94 -15.18 11.93
C TYR A 133 18.28 -14.97 12.62
N GLN A 134 18.66 -15.89 13.52
CA GLN A 134 19.81 -15.76 14.39
C GLN A 134 19.75 -14.44 15.20
N ASN A 135 20.69 -13.53 14.97
CA ASN A 135 20.76 -12.19 15.59
C ASN A 135 20.24 -11.07 14.69
N LEU A 136 19.71 -11.39 13.51
CA LEU A 136 19.11 -10.41 12.58
C LEU A 136 17.61 -10.34 12.80
N ASN A 137 17.11 -9.14 12.93
CA ASN A 137 15.68 -8.85 13.02
C ASN A 137 15.23 -8.04 11.81
N VAL A 138 14.03 -8.29 11.33
CA VAL A 138 13.37 -7.38 10.38
C VAL A 138 13.10 -6.04 11.05
N PRO A 139 13.12 -4.91 10.32
CA PRO A 139 12.62 -3.65 10.86
C PRO A 139 11.15 -3.79 11.26
N PRO A 140 10.65 -2.98 12.21
CA PRO A 140 9.22 -2.91 12.46
C PRO A 140 8.49 -2.58 11.17
N THR A 141 7.67 -3.50 10.67
CA THR A 141 7.07 -3.38 9.34
C THR A 141 5.57 -3.31 9.46
N LEU A 142 4.98 -2.21 9.01
CA LEU A 142 3.59 -2.10 8.65
C LEU A 142 3.53 -1.53 7.24
N ILE A 143 3.13 -2.36 6.28
CA ILE A 143 2.89 -1.94 4.90
C ILE A 143 1.43 -1.58 4.77
N SER A 144 1.13 -0.39 4.26
CA SER A 144 -0.21 0.02 3.90
C SER A 144 -0.45 -0.26 2.41
N PHE A 145 -1.46 -1.06 2.12
CA PHE A 145 -1.99 -1.22 0.77
C PHE A 145 -3.25 -0.38 0.63
N ALA A 146 -3.27 0.50 -0.38
CA ALA A 146 -4.43 1.32 -0.73
C ALA A 146 -5.03 0.83 -2.04
N CYS A 147 -6.35 0.61 -2.06
CA CYS A 147 -7.09 0.23 -3.25
C CYS A 147 -8.29 1.16 -3.44
N ALA A 148 -8.56 1.52 -4.70
CA ALA A 148 -9.71 2.33 -5.08
C ALA A 148 -10.26 1.92 -6.44
N ASP A 149 -11.50 2.28 -6.74
CA ASP A 149 -12.03 2.28 -8.09
C ASP A 149 -11.87 3.65 -8.76
N GLY A 150 -11.79 3.65 -10.07
CA GLY A 150 -11.66 4.87 -10.88
C GLY A 150 -12.23 4.71 -12.28
N GLN A 151 -12.02 5.75 -13.10
CA GLN A 151 -12.39 5.75 -14.51
C GLN A 151 -11.13 5.96 -15.35
N LYS A 152 -10.96 5.20 -16.43
CA LYS A 152 -9.79 5.31 -17.35
C LYS A 152 -9.44 6.73 -17.72
N LYS A 153 -10.45 7.54 -18.05
CA LYS A 153 -10.25 8.93 -18.50
C LYS A 153 -9.65 9.87 -17.45
N HIS A 154 -9.61 9.45 -16.18
CA HIS A 154 -9.04 10.24 -15.08
C HIS A 154 -7.65 9.75 -14.66
N ILE A 155 -7.16 8.67 -15.27
CA ILE A 155 -5.85 8.11 -14.91
C ILE A 155 -4.73 9.00 -15.46
N ILE A 156 -3.76 9.24 -14.61
CA ILE A 156 -2.53 9.98 -14.89
C ILE A 156 -1.38 8.98 -14.91
N SER A 157 -0.61 8.97 -15.98
CA SER A 157 0.55 8.08 -16.17
C SER A 157 1.74 8.82 -16.77
#